data_7d9acbc134b9e9c21d51533ebf14cfda
#
_entry.id   7d9acbc134b9e9c21d51533ebf14cfda
#
_cell.length_a   1.000
_cell.length_b   1.000
_cell.length_c   1.000
_cell.angle_alpha   90.00
_cell.angle_beta   90.00
_cell.angle_gamma   90.00
#
_symmetry.space_group_name_H-M   'P 1'
#
loop_
_entity.id
_entity.type
_entity.pdbx_description
1 polymer ?
#
loop_
_entity_poly.entity_id
_entity_poly.type
_entity_poly.pdbx_seq_one_letter_code
_entity_poly.pdbx_strand_id
1 'polypeptide(L)'
;MTDSVAEVLSQAEGCPLHQLNPMHPELLKRPWGMNRRLRHEAPVFQDPASGIFFVSRYEDVVRMAMDHSTFSSKMLSSTRALSSTIDSEILEIMEQGYPQVATMLTQDPPLQRRYRKFVDGAFSPANLKALEPFIERTSNELIDKFIDSGRCEFLSAFGVQLPLRVIVSQLGVPMSDIALCRKWTEAFIGNLSQQLDRGGLIQAAKDMLEFQHYFAARIEERRLEPQQDILSKIVNASIDGEKQLSIAESLSMISQILVAGNETTSASLSEGIWLLIENPDQYELLRENPSTEMISRFVEEVLRISSPSSNMFRRADKEVVMQGITVPKDAILFARFASANQDEEQFPEPESFNLMRDNLKDQVAFGKGVHHCLGAALSR
;
A
#
# COMPACT_ATOMS: atom_id res chain seq x y z
N MET A 1 9.92 -9.32 -28.50
CA MET A 1 9.52 -10.73 -28.36
C MET A 1 8.99 -10.85 -26.94
N THR A 2 7.69 -11.03 -26.80
CA THR A 2 7.05 -11.21 -25.48
C THR A 2 7.17 -12.70 -25.17
N ASP A 3 8.10 -13.05 -24.28
CA ASP A 3 8.18 -14.41 -23.75
C ASP A 3 6.85 -14.76 -23.10
N SER A 4 6.38 -15.99 -23.32
CA SER A 4 5.13 -16.43 -22.68
C SER A 4 5.30 -16.48 -21.15
N VAL A 5 4.23 -16.21 -20.41
CA VAL A 5 4.24 -16.26 -18.93
C VAL A 5 4.82 -17.59 -18.42
N ALA A 6 4.48 -18.71 -19.09
CA ALA A 6 4.99 -20.04 -18.75
C ALA A 6 6.51 -20.15 -18.96
N GLU A 7 7.07 -19.51 -19.99
CA GLU A 7 8.53 -19.47 -20.24
C GLU A 7 9.26 -18.68 -19.17
N VAL A 8 8.77 -17.49 -18.80
CA VAL A 8 9.38 -16.65 -17.74
C VAL A 8 9.37 -17.39 -16.39
N LEU A 9 8.27 -18.06 -16.04
CA LEU A 9 8.17 -18.82 -14.80
C LEU A 9 9.07 -20.07 -14.82
N SER A 10 9.11 -20.82 -15.92
CA SER A 10 10.00 -21.98 -16.07
C SER A 10 11.48 -21.60 -16.07
N GLN A 11 11.83 -20.50 -16.72
CA GLN A 11 13.19 -19.94 -16.68
C GLN A 11 13.55 -19.49 -15.26
N ALA A 12 12.59 -18.92 -14.50
CA ALA A 12 12.83 -18.50 -13.13
C ALA A 12 13.16 -19.65 -12.17
N GLU A 13 12.67 -20.87 -12.41
CA GLU A 13 12.94 -22.04 -11.58
C GLU A 13 14.36 -22.62 -11.79
N GLY A 14 14.89 -22.57 -13.00
CA GLY A 14 16.20 -23.15 -13.37
C GLY A 14 17.33 -22.15 -13.56
N CYS A 15 17.05 -20.86 -13.65
CA CYS A 15 18.03 -19.81 -13.93
C CYS A 15 18.77 -19.37 -12.66
N PRO A 16 20.10 -19.12 -12.70
CA PRO A 16 20.81 -18.52 -11.57
C PRO A 16 20.19 -17.18 -11.16
N LEU A 17 20.07 -16.91 -9.84
CA LEU A 17 19.41 -15.71 -9.30
C LEU A 17 19.96 -14.41 -9.89
N HIS A 18 21.28 -14.32 -10.13
CA HIS A 18 21.94 -13.13 -10.68
C HIS A 18 21.54 -12.81 -12.15
N GLN A 19 20.85 -13.71 -12.83
CA GLN A 19 20.30 -13.51 -14.16
C GLN A 19 18.81 -13.19 -14.16
N LEU A 20 18.15 -13.30 -13.01
CA LEU A 20 16.76 -12.96 -12.84
C LEU A 20 16.60 -11.49 -12.48
N ASN A 21 15.56 -10.87 -13.03
CA ASN A 21 15.13 -9.54 -12.62
C ASN A 21 13.96 -9.66 -11.63
N PRO A 22 14.16 -9.45 -10.31
CA PRO A 22 13.09 -9.54 -9.32
C PRO A 22 11.96 -8.55 -9.52
N MET A 23 12.18 -7.52 -10.37
CA MET A 23 11.18 -6.51 -10.75
C MET A 23 10.51 -6.82 -12.09
N HIS A 24 10.79 -7.98 -12.71
CA HIS A 24 10.13 -8.34 -13.97
C HIS A 24 8.61 -8.43 -13.79
N PRO A 25 7.78 -7.78 -14.64
CA PRO A 25 6.34 -7.70 -14.46
C PRO A 25 5.65 -9.06 -14.25
N GLU A 26 6.06 -10.10 -14.96
CA GLU A 26 5.49 -11.43 -14.83
C GLU A 26 5.86 -12.11 -13.49
N LEU A 27 7.06 -11.88 -12.96
CA LEU A 27 7.46 -12.35 -11.65
C LEU A 27 6.76 -11.57 -10.52
N LEU A 28 6.42 -10.31 -10.75
CA LEU A 28 5.63 -9.51 -9.79
C LEU A 28 4.17 -9.96 -9.72
N LYS A 29 3.60 -10.46 -10.83
CA LYS A 29 2.24 -11.03 -10.85
C LYS A 29 2.16 -12.37 -10.08
N ARG A 30 3.24 -13.15 -10.05
CA ARG A 30 3.32 -14.46 -9.39
C ARG A 30 4.62 -14.58 -8.60
N PRO A 31 4.76 -13.83 -7.48
CA PRO A 31 6.04 -13.65 -6.81
C PRO A 31 6.48 -14.84 -5.95
N TRP A 32 5.63 -15.85 -5.76
CA TRP A 32 5.80 -16.90 -4.75
C TRP A 32 7.08 -17.71 -4.96
N GLY A 33 7.30 -18.26 -6.16
CA GLY A 33 8.49 -19.02 -6.50
C GLY A 33 9.78 -18.20 -6.35
N MET A 34 9.77 -16.95 -6.83
CA MET A 34 10.90 -16.03 -6.68
C MET A 34 11.17 -15.69 -5.22
N ASN A 35 10.12 -15.39 -4.44
CA ASN A 35 10.25 -15.10 -3.02
C ASN A 35 10.84 -16.27 -2.25
N ARG A 36 10.39 -17.50 -2.51
CA ARG A 36 10.92 -18.73 -1.90
C ARG A 36 12.40 -18.92 -2.24
N ARG A 37 12.77 -18.75 -3.50
CA ARG A 37 14.18 -18.84 -3.91
C ARG A 37 15.05 -17.79 -3.21
N LEU A 38 14.60 -16.55 -3.14
CA LEU A 38 15.32 -15.49 -2.43
C LEU A 38 15.52 -15.86 -0.95
N ARG A 39 14.48 -16.34 -0.25
CA ARG A 39 14.63 -16.75 1.17
C ARG A 39 15.66 -17.85 1.38
N HIS A 40 15.71 -18.83 0.47
CA HIS A 40 16.61 -19.99 0.62
C HIS A 40 18.02 -19.76 0.07
N GLU A 41 18.13 -19.15 -1.10
CA GLU A 41 19.39 -19.06 -1.84
C GLU A 41 20.16 -17.77 -1.54
N ALA A 42 19.45 -16.63 -1.38
CA ALA A 42 20.05 -15.31 -1.15
C ALA A 42 19.07 -14.40 -0.39
N PRO A 43 18.92 -14.55 0.94
CA PRO A 43 17.95 -13.77 1.74
C PRO A 43 18.14 -12.26 1.65
N VAL A 44 19.36 -11.82 1.39
CA VAL A 44 19.73 -10.45 1.05
C VAL A 44 20.40 -10.50 -0.32
N PHE A 45 19.64 -10.17 -1.35
CA PHE A 45 20.07 -10.28 -2.76
C PHE A 45 20.25 -8.89 -3.36
N GLN A 46 21.44 -8.60 -3.89
CA GLN A 46 21.65 -7.40 -4.69
C GLN A 46 21.38 -7.70 -6.16
N ASP A 47 20.37 -7.04 -6.74
CA ASP A 47 20.11 -7.13 -8.16
C ASP A 47 21.23 -6.46 -8.96
N PRO A 48 21.93 -7.19 -9.84
CA PRO A 48 23.06 -6.64 -10.59
C PRO A 48 22.67 -5.51 -11.56
N ALA A 49 21.42 -5.51 -12.02
CA ALA A 49 20.95 -4.53 -13.01
C ALA A 49 20.59 -3.19 -12.37
N SER A 50 19.89 -3.20 -11.24
CA SER A 50 19.43 -1.98 -10.56
C SER A 50 20.31 -1.57 -9.38
N GLY A 51 21.14 -2.49 -8.84
CA GLY A 51 21.91 -2.28 -7.63
C GLY A 51 21.07 -2.32 -6.34
N ILE A 52 19.76 -2.54 -6.44
CA ILE A 52 18.82 -2.60 -5.31
C ILE A 52 19.02 -3.89 -4.52
N PHE A 53 18.97 -3.81 -3.20
CA PHE A 53 19.00 -4.97 -2.31
C PHE A 53 17.59 -5.44 -1.99
N PHE A 54 17.29 -6.71 -2.25
CA PHE A 54 16.03 -7.36 -1.89
C PHE A 54 16.22 -8.15 -0.61
N VAL A 55 15.42 -7.85 0.41
CA VAL A 55 15.46 -8.50 1.72
C VAL A 55 14.19 -9.32 1.89
N SER A 56 14.30 -10.63 2.09
CA SER A 56 13.21 -11.58 1.89
C SER A 56 12.80 -12.39 3.11
N ARG A 57 13.68 -12.61 4.12
CA ARG A 57 13.34 -13.33 5.36
C ARG A 57 12.56 -12.47 6.33
N TYR A 58 11.68 -13.11 7.11
CA TYR A 58 10.81 -12.45 8.08
C TYR A 58 11.59 -11.60 9.09
N GLU A 59 12.60 -12.18 9.73
CA GLU A 59 13.39 -11.49 10.76
C GLU A 59 14.07 -10.22 10.24
N ASP A 60 14.66 -10.29 9.03
CA ASP A 60 15.34 -9.17 8.39
C ASP A 60 14.37 -8.07 7.94
N VAL A 61 13.21 -8.45 7.40
CA VAL A 61 12.14 -7.53 7.01
C VAL A 61 11.58 -6.80 8.24
N VAL A 62 11.34 -7.53 9.33
CA VAL A 62 10.90 -6.94 10.61
C VAL A 62 11.97 -6.02 11.17
N ARG A 63 13.24 -6.42 11.18
CA ARG A 63 14.36 -5.57 11.57
C ARG A 63 14.40 -4.26 10.78
N MET A 64 14.27 -4.34 9.43
CA MET A 64 14.21 -3.15 8.58
C MET A 64 13.02 -2.23 8.90
N ALA A 65 11.87 -2.79 9.21
CA ALA A 65 10.68 -2.03 9.54
C ALA A 65 10.79 -1.33 10.91
N MET A 66 11.49 -1.92 11.88
CA MET A 66 11.62 -1.43 13.25
C MET A 66 12.80 -0.46 13.44
N ASP A 67 13.91 -0.65 12.75
CA ASP A 67 15.14 0.16 12.87
C ASP A 67 15.17 1.28 11.84
N HIS A 68 14.34 2.29 12.05
CA HIS A 68 14.32 3.51 11.22
C HIS A 68 15.60 4.34 11.30
N SER A 69 16.48 4.08 12.27
CA SER A 69 17.77 4.78 12.42
C SER A 69 18.84 4.26 11.46
N THR A 70 18.70 3.01 11.03
CA THR A 70 19.55 2.37 10.02
C THR A 70 18.88 2.38 8.65
N PHE A 71 17.56 2.11 8.61
CA PHE A 71 16.78 1.96 7.39
C PHE A 71 15.76 3.09 7.24
N SER A 72 16.20 4.18 6.63
CA SER A 72 15.45 5.41 6.44
C SER A 72 14.35 5.26 5.39
N SER A 73 13.22 5.94 5.62
CA SER A 73 12.14 6.09 4.65
C SER A 73 12.29 7.30 3.72
N LYS A 74 13.34 8.09 3.88
CA LYS A 74 13.61 9.32 3.10
C LYS A 74 14.12 9.01 1.69
N MET A 75 13.30 8.33 0.89
CA MET A 75 13.72 7.86 -0.44
C MET A 75 13.27 8.72 -1.61
N LEU A 76 12.11 9.36 -1.50
CA LEU A 76 11.49 10.03 -2.65
C LEU A 76 12.31 11.20 -3.21
N SER A 77 13.21 11.78 -2.44
CA SER A 77 14.15 12.78 -2.95
C SER A 77 15.27 12.17 -3.81
N SER A 78 15.61 10.91 -3.56
CA SER A 78 16.69 10.20 -4.28
C SER A 78 16.19 9.36 -5.47
N THR A 79 14.96 8.86 -5.46
CA THR A 79 14.36 8.18 -6.63
C THR A 79 14.12 9.16 -7.80
N ARG A 80 13.88 10.45 -7.50
CA ARG A 80 13.90 11.50 -8.50
C ARG A 80 15.30 11.75 -9.10
N ALA A 81 16.37 11.45 -8.36
CA ALA A 81 17.74 11.55 -8.86
C ALA A 81 18.13 10.39 -9.81
N LEU A 82 17.37 9.29 -9.81
CA LEU A 82 17.52 8.19 -10.79
C LEU A 82 16.87 8.51 -12.15
N SER A 83 15.96 9.50 -12.19
CA SER A 83 15.39 10.04 -13.43
C SER A 83 16.19 11.28 -13.85
N SER A 84 17.21 11.09 -14.62
CA SER A 84 18.20 12.12 -15.01
C SER A 84 17.68 13.25 -15.90
N THR A 85 16.39 13.25 -16.28
CA THR A 85 15.72 14.36 -16.97
C THR A 85 14.22 14.28 -16.79
N ILE A 86 13.68 15.08 -15.87
CA ILE A 86 12.23 15.31 -15.87
C ILE A 86 11.91 16.13 -17.13
N ASP A 87 10.94 15.65 -17.90
CA ASP A 87 10.44 16.35 -19.09
C ASP A 87 10.02 17.78 -18.75
N SER A 88 10.44 18.75 -19.54
CA SER A 88 10.16 20.18 -19.30
C SER A 88 8.66 20.48 -19.26
N GLU A 89 7.84 19.79 -20.08
CA GLU A 89 6.38 19.93 -20.09
C GLU A 89 5.77 19.45 -18.76
N ILE A 90 6.29 18.37 -18.18
CA ILE A 90 5.86 17.88 -16.86
C ILE A 90 6.22 18.90 -15.78
N LEU A 91 7.42 19.48 -15.83
CA LEU A 91 7.83 20.52 -14.88
C LEU A 91 6.92 21.76 -14.97
N GLU A 92 6.63 22.26 -16.17
CA GLU A 92 5.74 23.40 -16.41
C GLU A 92 4.33 23.15 -15.86
N ILE A 93 3.81 21.91 -15.98
CA ILE A 93 2.53 21.52 -15.38
C ILE A 93 2.61 21.54 -13.85
N MET A 94 3.66 20.94 -13.29
CA MET A 94 3.82 20.83 -11.83
C MET A 94 4.07 22.19 -11.15
N GLU A 95 4.70 23.16 -11.82
CA GLU A 95 4.92 24.52 -11.32
C GLU A 95 3.64 25.32 -11.15
N GLN A 96 2.54 24.93 -11.80
CA GLN A 96 1.21 25.56 -11.66
C GLN A 96 0.49 25.13 -10.38
N GLY A 97 1.01 24.11 -9.68
CA GLY A 97 0.43 23.57 -8.46
C GLY A 97 1.24 23.90 -7.20
N TYR A 98 1.01 23.08 -6.21
CA TYR A 98 1.70 23.19 -4.92
C TYR A 98 2.95 22.31 -4.89
N PRO A 99 4.01 22.71 -4.16
CA PRO A 99 5.22 21.92 -4.04
C PRO A 99 4.92 20.58 -3.35
N GLN A 100 5.55 19.52 -3.81
CA GLN A 100 5.48 18.22 -3.14
C GLN A 100 6.25 18.26 -1.84
N VAL A 101 5.61 17.85 -0.76
CA VAL A 101 6.19 17.80 0.58
C VAL A 101 6.30 16.36 1.05
N ALA A 102 7.49 15.95 1.49
CA ALA A 102 7.67 14.67 2.13
C ALA A 102 7.02 14.70 3.53
N THR A 103 6.08 13.79 3.78
CA THR A 103 5.30 13.73 5.02
C THR A 103 5.39 12.35 5.69
N MET A 104 4.31 11.86 6.32
CA MET A 104 4.33 10.69 7.19
C MET A 104 4.87 9.40 6.55
N LEU A 105 4.72 9.21 5.23
CA LEU A 105 5.19 8.00 4.54
C LEU A 105 6.69 8.05 4.23
N THR A 106 7.21 9.25 3.94
CA THR A 106 8.53 9.46 3.34
C THR A 106 9.46 10.30 4.21
N GLN A 107 9.14 10.44 5.49
CA GLN A 107 9.98 11.04 6.53
C GLN A 107 10.25 10.05 7.65
N ASP A 108 11.38 10.26 8.35
CA ASP A 108 11.70 9.55 9.57
C ASP A 108 11.33 10.40 10.81
N PRO A 109 11.27 9.80 12.01
CA PRO A 109 11.19 10.56 13.24
C PRO A 109 12.36 11.59 13.38
N PRO A 110 12.13 12.79 13.92
CA PRO A 110 10.90 13.23 14.57
C PRO A 110 9.81 13.74 13.62
N LEU A 111 10.12 14.10 12.36
CA LEU A 111 9.17 14.69 11.42
C LEU A 111 8.01 13.75 11.09
N GLN A 112 8.30 12.46 10.87
CA GLN A 112 7.27 11.44 10.65
C GLN A 112 6.24 11.45 11.79
N ARG A 113 6.70 11.50 13.06
CA ARG A 113 5.82 11.52 14.24
C ARG A 113 5.00 12.81 14.30
N ARG A 114 5.58 13.95 13.89
CA ARG A 114 4.84 15.20 13.77
C ARG A 114 3.62 15.03 12.85
N TYR A 115 3.83 14.52 11.64
CA TYR A 115 2.73 14.32 10.69
C TYR A 115 1.70 13.30 11.18
N ARG A 116 2.15 12.20 11.81
CA ARG A 116 1.24 11.20 12.38
C ARG A 116 0.29 11.80 13.42
N LYS A 117 0.74 12.72 14.28
CA LYS A 117 -0.12 13.38 15.27
C LYS A 117 -1.33 14.07 14.66
N PHE A 118 -1.22 14.62 13.44
CA PHE A 118 -2.33 15.29 12.76
C PHE A 118 -3.39 14.33 12.24
N VAL A 119 -3.05 13.07 12.00
CA VAL A 119 -3.97 12.08 11.40
C VAL A 119 -4.42 11.00 12.36
N ASP A 120 -3.63 10.63 13.37
CA ASP A 120 -3.93 9.52 14.28
C ASP A 120 -5.30 9.68 14.97
N GLY A 121 -5.67 10.91 15.31
CA GLY A 121 -6.98 11.23 15.89
C GLY A 121 -8.15 10.93 14.95
N ALA A 122 -7.96 11.12 13.65
CA ALA A 122 -8.98 10.85 12.64
C ALA A 122 -9.25 9.33 12.49
N PHE A 123 -8.24 8.50 12.73
CA PHE A 123 -8.32 7.02 12.71
C PHE A 123 -8.49 6.39 14.10
N SER A 124 -8.98 7.16 15.08
CA SER A 124 -9.23 6.64 16.42
C SER A 124 -10.33 5.59 16.42
N PRO A 125 -10.35 4.63 17.38
CA PRO A 125 -11.37 3.58 17.47
C PRO A 125 -12.81 4.13 17.48
N ALA A 126 -13.04 5.27 18.15
CA ALA A 126 -14.35 5.90 18.20
C ALA A 126 -14.82 6.40 16.82
N ASN A 127 -13.91 7.00 16.06
CA ASN A 127 -14.21 7.47 14.69
C ASN A 127 -14.42 6.29 13.74
N LEU A 128 -13.64 5.22 13.86
CA LEU A 128 -13.81 4.02 13.04
C LEU A 128 -15.14 3.33 13.32
N LYS A 129 -15.51 3.18 14.60
CA LYS A 129 -16.82 2.63 14.98
C LYS A 129 -17.99 3.45 14.41
N ALA A 130 -17.85 4.76 14.32
CA ALA A 130 -18.87 5.62 13.71
C ALA A 130 -19.04 5.39 12.18
N LEU A 131 -18.05 4.75 11.53
CA LEU A 131 -18.12 4.41 10.10
C LEU A 131 -18.79 3.07 9.82
N GLU A 132 -18.83 2.15 10.78
CA GLU A 132 -19.41 0.81 10.61
C GLU A 132 -20.80 0.83 9.94
N PRO A 133 -21.78 1.66 10.38
CA PRO A 133 -23.10 1.71 9.73
C PRO A 133 -23.07 2.19 8.29
N PHE A 134 -22.12 3.05 7.93
CA PHE A 134 -21.95 3.51 6.54
C PHE A 134 -21.36 2.40 5.69
N ILE A 135 -20.34 1.69 6.19
CA ILE A 135 -19.69 0.56 5.50
C ILE A 135 -20.71 -0.56 5.27
N GLU A 136 -21.46 -0.96 6.31
CA GLU A 136 -22.49 -1.99 6.23
C GLU A 136 -23.56 -1.66 5.18
N ARG A 137 -24.14 -0.45 5.26
CA ARG A 137 -25.13 0.01 4.27
C ARG A 137 -24.56 0.01 2.86
N THR A 138 -23.35 0.54 2.68
CA THR A 138 -22.70 0.59 1.36
C THR A 138 -22.42 -0.79 0.81
N SER A 139 -22.01 -1.74 1.67
CA SER A 139 -21.79 -3.14 1.30
C SER A 139 -23.09 -3.79 0.81
N ASN A 140 -24.19 -3.64 1.56
CA ASN A 140 -25.49 -4.17 1.18
C ASN A 140 -25.99 -3.56 -0.14
N GLU A 141 -25.91 -2.23 -0.31
CA GLU A 141 -26.28 -1.55 -1.55
C GLU A 141 -25.48 -2.05 -2.78
N LEU A 142 -24.22 -2.45 -2.60
CA LEU A 142 -23.41 -3.00 -3.66
C LEU A 142 -23.78 -4.44 -3.96
N ILE A 143 -24.04 -5.27 -2.95
CA ILE A 143 -24.46 -6.66 -3.08
C ILE A 143 -25.84 -6.76 -3.76
N ASP A 144 -26.79 -5.91 -3.36
CA ASP A 144 -28.14 -5.87 -3.92
C ASP A 144 -28.17 -5.65 -5.44
N LYS A 145 -27.12 -5.03 -6.01
CA LYS A 145 -27.04 -4.80 -7.46
C LYS A 145 -26.80 -6.07 -8.27
N PHE A 146 -26.27 -7.12 -7.69
CA PHE A 146 -25.91 -8.33 -8.41
C PHE A 146 -26.46 -9.62 -7.79
N ILE A 147 -27.00 -9.59 -6.57
CA ILE A 147 -27.43 -10.82 -5.87
C ILE A 147 -28.49 -11.58 -6.69
N ASP A 148 -29.46 -10.90 -7.27
CA ASP A 148 -30.52 -11.52 -8.04
C ASP A 148 -30.01 -12.15 -9.37
N SER A 149 -28.90 -11.66 -9.90
CA SER A 149 -28.28 -12.21 -11.11
C SER A 149 -27.51 -13.51 -10.85
N GLY A 150 -27.21 -13.81 -9.59
CA GLY A 150 -26.45 -14.97 -9.15
C GLY A 150 -24.99 -14.99 -9.59
N ARG A 151 -24.48 -13.91 -10.17
CA ARG A 151 -23.10 -13.76 -10.67
C ARG A 151 -22.67 -12.31 -10.74
N CYS A 152 -21.37 -12.04 -10.56
CA CYS A 152 -20.80 -10.72 -10.81
C CYS A 152 -19.32 -10.83 -11.21
N GLU A 153 -18.77 -9.78 -11.79
CA GLU A 153 -17.34 -9.54 -11.79
C GLU A 153 -17.03 -8.79 -10.48
N PHE A 154 -16.48 -9.51 -9.49
CA PHE A 154 -16.40 -9.05 -8.11
C PHE A 154 -15.54 -7.81 -7.93
N LEU A 155 -14.40 -7.72 -8.63
CA LEU A 155 -13.47 -6.59 -8.48
C LEU A 155 -14.16 -5.26 -8.82
N SER A 156 -14.83 -5.17 -9.96
CA SER A 156 -15.51 -3.95 -10.42
C SER A 156 -16.84 -3.71 -9.71
N ALA A 157 -17.59 -4.78 -9.39
CA ALA A 157 -18.90 -4.67 -8.77
C ALA A 157 -18.83 -4.32 -7.28
N PHE A 158 -17.82 -4.83 -6.57
CA PHE A 158 -17.70 -4.70 -5.11
C PHE A 158 -16.32 -4.26 -4.67
N GLY A 159 -15.25 -4.99 -5.05
CA GLY A 159 -13.89 -4.85 -4.53
C GLY A 159 -13.33 -3.44 -4.62
N VAL A 160 -13.52 -2.75 -5.76
CA VAL A 160 -13.10 -1.36 -5.96
C VAL A 160 -14.12 -0.38 -5.39
N GLN A 161 -15.42 -0.69 -5.49
CA GLN A 161 -16.49 0.26 -5.15
C GLN A 161 -16.55 0.56 -3.65
N LEU A 162 -16.42 -0.46 -2.81
CA LEU A 162 -16.56 -0.30 -1.37
C LEU A 162 -15.47 0.60 -0.78
N PRO A 163 -14.16 0.28 -0.90
CA PRO A 163 -13.12 1.11 -0.29
C PRO A 163 -13.07 2.52 -0.90
N LEU A 164 -13.32 2.66 -2.21
CA LEU A 164 -13.36 3.98 -2.85
C LEU A 164 -14.49 4.85 -2.27
N ARG A 165 -15.69 4.32 -2.08
CA ARG A 165 -16.82 5.07 -1.48
C ARG A 165 -16.54 5.44 -0.03
N VAL A 166 -15.91 4.53 0.74
CA VAL A 166 -15.55 4.81 2.13
C VAL A 166 -14.54 5.95 2.19
N ILE A 167 -13.44 5.90 1.44
CA ILE A 167 -12.40 6.93 1.52
C ILE A 167 -12.86 8.27 0.97
N VAL A 168 -13.62 8.29 -0.12
CA VAL A 168 -14.22 9.48 -0.74
C VAL A 168 -15.14 10.18 0.25
N SER A 169 -16.04 9.42 0.92
CA SER A 169 -16.89 9.94 1.98
C SER A 169 -16.09 10.57 3.12
N GLN A 170 -15.00 9.90 3.54
CA GLN A 170 -14.17 10.37 4.65
C GLN A 170 -13.30 11.59 4.28
N LEU A 171 -12.99 11.78 3.01
CA LEU A 171 -12.31 12.99 2.51
C LEU A 171 -13.29 14.14 2.19
N GLY A 172 -14.58 13.97 2.52
CA GLY A 172 -15.60 15.01 2.31
C GLY A 172 -15.88 15.32 0.84
N VAL A 173 -15.61 14.34 -0.04
CA VAL A 173 -15.86 14.46 -1.48
C VAL A 173 -17.27 13.98 -1.80
N PRO A 174 -18.08 14.74 -2.57
CA PRO A 174 -19.38 14.29 -3.03
C PRO A 174 -19.30 12.98 -3.83
N MET A 175 -20.30 12.12 -3.67
CA MET A 175 -20.34 10.85 -4.43
C MET A 175 -20.43 11.06 -5.95
N SER A 176 -20.90 12.21 -6.42
CA SER A 176 -20.86 12.60 -7.84
C SER A 176 -19.43 12.69 -8.39
N ASP A 177 -18.45 12.97 -7.54
CA ASP A 177 -17.07 13.22 -7.91
C ASP A 177 -16.16 11.97 -7.71
N ILE A 178 -16.78 10.82 -7.38
CA ILE A 178 -16.05 9.56 -7.13
C ILE A 178 -15.15 9.15 -8.31
N ALA A 179 -15.58 9.43 -9.54
CA ALA A 179 -14.81 9.15 -10.75
C ALA A 179 -13.52 9.96 -10.83
N LEU A 180 -13.50 11.19 -10.29
CA LEU A 180 -12.30 12.01 -10.19
C LEU A 180 -11.30 11.38 -9.21
N CYS A 181 -11.77 10.93 -8.04
CA CYS A 181 -10.91 10.27 -7.06
C CYS A 181 -10.27 8.99 -7.62
N ARG A 182 -11.01 8.21 -8.41
CA ARG A 182 -10.46 7.05 -9.12
C ARG A 182 -9.38 7.47 -10.12
N LYS A 183 -9.66 8.44 -10.97
CA LYS A 183 -8.71 8.97 -11.95
C LYS A 183 -7.40 9.44 -11.29
N TRP A 184 -7.50 10.20 -10.19
CA TRP A 184 -6.32 10.68 -9.47
C TRP A 184 -5.54 9.53 -8.81
N THR A 185 -6.22 8.53 -8.25
CA THR A 185 -5.55 7.33 -7.72
C THR A 185 -4.75 6.61 -8.81
N GLU A 186 -5.36 6.40 -9.98
CA GLU A 186 -4.71 5.78 -11.14
C GLU A 186 -3.48 6.60 -11.61
N ALA A 187 -3.56 7.94 -11.61
CA ALA A 187 -2.44 8.82 -11.94
C ALA A 187 -1.27 8.71 -10.93
N PHE A 188 -1.57 8.66 -9.62
CA PHE A 188 -0.56 8.46 -8.58
C PHE A 188 0.16 7.11 -8.73
N ILE A 189 -0.60 6.03 -8.91
CA ILE A 189 -0.06 4.67 -9.06
C ILE A 189 0.75 4.56 -10.35
N GLY A 190 0.26 5.11 -11.44
CA GLY A 190 0.95 5.14 -12.72
C GLY A 190 2.34 5.79 -12.60
N ASN A 191 2.44 6.91 -11.88
CA ASN A 191 3.72 7.56 -11.60
C ASN A 191 4.67 6.70 -10.73
N LEU A 192 4.11 5.94 -9.77
CA LEU A 192 4.92 5.07 -8.90
C LEU A 192 5.41 3.81 -9.64
N SER A 193 4.61 3.27 -10.54
CA SER A 193 4.89 2.01 -11.24
C SER A 193 6.00 2.13 -12.30
N GLN A 194 6.34 3.35 -12.72
CA GLN A 194 7.29 3.64 -13.82
C GLN A 194 6.93 2.94 -15.14
N GLN A 195 5.67 2.58 -15.34
CA GLN A 195 5.19 1.88 -16.54
C GLN A 195 4.53 2.80 -17.56
N LEU A 196 4.36 4.09 -17.23
CA LEU A 196 3.76 5.06 -18.13
C LEU A 196 4.77 5.51 -19.18
N ASP A 197 4.32 5.60 -20.43
CA ASP A 197 5.05 6.30 -21.48
C ASP A 197 5.01 7.83 -21.25
N ARG A 198 5.70 8.59 -22.11
CA ARG A 198 5.76 10.06 -22.00
C ARG A 198 4.36 10.69 -21.96
N GLY A 199 3.45 10.22 -22.82
CA GLY A 199 2.09 10.75 -22.89
C GLY A 199 1.30 10.48 -21.60
N GLY A 200 1.44 9.26 -21.08
CA GLY A 200 0.86 8.84 -19.80
C GLY A 200 1.41 9.65 -18.62
N LEU A 201 2.72 9.95 -18.60
CA LEU A 201 3.33 10.78 -17.55
C LEU A 201 2.82 12.23 -17.58
N ILE A 202 2.67 12.83 -18.78
CA ILE A 202 2.09 14.17 -18.95
C ILE A 202 0.62 14.19 -18.47
N GLN A 203 -0.16 13.17 -18.85
CA GLN A 203 -1.55 13.08 -18.40
C GLN A 203 -1.63 12.91 -16.87
N ALA A 204 -0.81 12.05 -16.30
CA ALA A 204 -0.75 11.88 -14.84
C ALA A 204 -0.36 13.18 -14.12
N ALA A 205 0.57 13.96 -14.67
CA ALA A 205 0.92 15.28 -14.11
C ALA A 205 -0.27 16.25 -14.12
N LYS A 206 -1.06 16.28 -15.22
CA LYS A 206 -2.30 17.08 -15.32
C LYS A 206 -3.34 16.63 -14.30
N ASP A 207 -3.54 15.33 -14.14
CA ASP A 207 -4.50 14.78 -13.19
C ASP A 207 -4.07 15.04 -11.73
N MET A 208 -2.77 15.01 -11.45
CA MET A 208 -2.24 15.40 -10.14
C MET A 208 -2.40 16.90 -9.87
N LEU A 209 -2.24 17.76 -10.86
CA LEU A 209 -2.49 19.19 -10.73
C LEU A 209 -3.98 19.47 -10.45
N GLU A 210 -4.89 18.79 -11.16
CA GLU A 210 -6.33 18.87 -10.92
C GLU A 210 -6.69 18.42 -9.49
N PHE A 211 -6.12 17.31 -9.02
CA PHE A 211 -6.25 16.86 -7.62
C PHE A 211 -5.81 17.96 -6.63
N GLN A 212 -4.66 18.59 -6.86
CA GLN A 212 -4.15 19.63 -5.97
C GLN A 212 -5.09 20.83 -5.90
N HIS A 213 -5.59 21.32 -7.03
CA HIS A 213 -6.51 22.47 -7.07
C HIS A 213 -7.85 22.11 -6.41
N TYR A 214 -8.39 20.92 -6.68
CA TYR A 214 -9.63 20.46 -6.08
C TYR A 214 -9.53 20.40 -4.56
N PHE A 215 -8.51 19.71 -4.03
CA PHE A 215 -8.37 19.58 -2.59
C PHE A 215 -7.88 20.85 -1.90
N ALA A 216 -7.10 21.73 -2.56
CA ALA A 216 -6.76 23.04 -2.00
C ALA A 216 -8.01 23.86 -1.68
N ALA A 217 -8.98 23.92 -2.61
CA ALA A 217 -10.26 24.56 -2.37
C ALA A 217 -11.04 23.93 -1.22
N ARG A 218 -11.07 22.60 -1.14
CA ARG A 218 -11.72 21.85 -0.04
C ARG A 218 -11.05 22.07 1.30
N ILE A 219 -9.72 22.17 1.34
CA ILE A 219 -8.96 22.49 2.56
C ILE A 219 -9.39 23.85 3.10
N GLU A 220 -9.45 24.88 2.26
CA GLU A 220 -9.87 26.21 2.68
C GLU A 220 -11.34 26.22 3.15
N GLU A 221 -12.22 25.53 2.44
CA GLU A 221 -13.63 25.36 2.84
C GLU A 221 -13.74 24.70 4.23
N ARG A 222 -13.00 23.60 4.48
CA ARG A 222 -13.03 22.88 5.76
C ARG A 222 -12.36 23.62 6.91
N ARG A 223 -11.47 24.57 6.62
CA ARG A 223 -10.91 25.48 7.63
C ARG A 223 -11.93 26.50 8.10
N LEU A 224 -12.77 27.00 7.18
CA LEU A 224 -13.83 27.97 7.48
C LEU A 224 -15.05 27.28 8.10
N GLU A 225 -15.48 26.16 7.53
CA GLU A 225 -16.68 25.40 7.90
C GLU A 225 -16.34 23.92 8.13
N PRO A 226 -15.84 23.55 9.33
CA PRO A 226 -15.50 22.16 9.64
C PRO A 226 -16.71 21.23 9.52
N GLN A 227 -16.49 20.04 8.92
CA GLN A 227 -17.48 18.98 8.76
C GLN A 227 -17.12 17.73 9.57
N GLN A 228 -18.00 16.74 9.60
CA GLN A 228 -17.76 15.46 10.29
C GLN A 228 -17.00 14.48 9.38
N ASP A 229 -15.86 14.91 8.81
CA ASP A 229 -15.03 14.12 7.92
C ASP A 229 -13.55 14.12 8.37
N ILE A 230 -12.76 13.19 7.80
CA ILE A 230 -11.33 13.08 8.09
C ILE A 230 -10.59 14.32 7.61
N LEU A 231 -10.99 14.90 6.47
CA LEU A 231 -10.38 16.12 5.94
C LEU A 231 -10.43 17.26 6.96
N SER A 232 -11.61 17.53 7.51
CA SER A 232 -11.80 18.56 8.54
C SER A 232 -10.93 18.30 9.79
N LYS A 233 -10.86 17.03 10.21
CA LYS A 233 -10.05 16.63 11.38
C LYS A 233 -8.57 16.88 11.15
N ILE A 234 -8.05 16.61 9.94
CA ILE A 234 -6.64 16.81 9.60
C ILE A 234 -6.30 18.30 9.51
N VAL A 235 -7.10 19.06 8.73
CA VAL A 235 -6.74 20.45 8.42
C VAL A 235 -7.00 21.43 9.58
N ASN A 236 -7.85 21.04 10.54
CA ASN A 236 -8.12 21.81 11.74
C ASN A 236 -7.46 21.23 13.01
N ALA A 237 -6.66 20.17 12.88
CA ALA A 237 -5.97 19.59 14.02
C ALA A 237 -5.07 20.64 14.69
N SER A 238 -5.25 20.79 16.01
CA SER A 238 -4.38 21.61 16.86
C SER A 238 -3.53 20.70 17.73
N ILE A 239 -2.23 20.79 17.56
CA ILE A 239 -1.25 20.00 18.30
C ILE A 239 -0.35 20.95 19.06
N ASP A 240 -0.27 20.82 20.37
CA ASP A 240 0.53 21.69 21.23
C ASP A 240 1.99 21.78 20.74
N GLY A 241 2.47 23.02 20.56
CA GLY A 241 3.82 23.30 20.08
C GLY A 241 4.04 23.08 18.57
N GLU A 242 3.04 22.65 17.82
CA GLU A 242 3.13 22.42 16.36
C GLU A 242 2.39 23.51 15.56
N LYS A 243 2.99 23.91 14.44
CA LYS A 243 2.28 24.73 13.46
C LYS A 243 1.27 23.86 12.72
N GLN A 244 0.09 24.45 12.44
CA GLN A 244 -0.91 23.83 11.56
C GLN A 244 -0.29 23.46 10.20
N LEU A 245 -0.79 22.40 9.59
CA LEU A 245 -0.30 21.95 8.27
C LEU A 245 -0.54 23.05 7.22
N SER A 246 0.45 23.31 6.39
CA SER A 246 0.29 24.10 5.16
C SER A 246 -0.63 23.39 4.17
N ILE A 247 -1.11 24.10 3.15
CA ILE A 247 -1.88 23.46 2.06
C ILE A 247 -1.06 22.35 1.40
N ALA A 248 0.20 22.59 1.09
CA ALA A 248 1.08 21.60 0.46
C ALA A 248 1.30 20.35 1.33
N GLU A 249 1.51 20.50 2.64
CA GLU A 249 1.57 19.39 3.58
C GLU A 249 0.24 18.62 3.64
N SER A 250 -0.89 19.35 3.72
CA SER A 250 -2.24 18.76 3.73
C SER A 250 -2.52 17.97 2.44
N LEU A 251 -2.19 18.52 1.27
CA LEU A 251 -2.33 17.85 -0.02
C LEU A 251 -1.50 16.56 -0.08
N SER A 252 -0.26 16.58 0.42
CA SER A 252 0.57 15.38 0.51
C SER A 252 -0.05 14.32 1.42
N MET A 253 -0.60 14.71 2.56
CA MET A 253 -1.28 13.78 3.47
C MET A 253 -2.56 13.19 2.86
N ILE A 254 -3.38 14.02 2.22
CA ILE A 254 -4.63 13.60 1.56
C ILE A 254 -4.34 12.63 0.43
N SER A 255 -3.34 12.90 -0.41
CA SER A 255 -2.97 12.02 -1.51
C SER A 255 -2.53 10.63 -1.01
N GLN A 256 -1.74 10.58 0.06
CA GLN A 256 -1.32 9.32 0.68
C GLN A 256 -2.52 8.53 1.22
N ILE A 257 -3.49 9.18 1.86
CA ILE A 257 -4.69 8.54 2.41
C ILE A 257 -5.59 8.04 1.27
N LEU A 258 -5.81 8.84 0.22
CA LEU A 258 -6.65 8.47 -0.92
C LEU A 258 -6.11 7.23 -1.64
N VAL A 259 -4.82 7.22 -1.96
CA VAL A 259 -4.18 6.14 -2.72
C VAL A 259 -4.07 4.87 -1.88
N ALA A 260 -3.57 4.98 -0.64
CA ALA A 260 -3.32 3.82 0.20
C ALA A 260 -4.60 3.08 0.62
N GLY A 261 -5.70 3.80 0.81
CA GLY A 261 -6.96 3.22 1.30
C GLY A 261 -7.78 2.50 0.25
N ASN A 262 -7.54 2.75 -1.03
CA ASN A 262 -8.35 2.19 -2.12
C ASN A 262 -7.78 0.87 -2.66
N GLU A 263 -6.62 0.91 -3.29
CA GLU A 263 -6.06 -0.22 -4.07
C GLU A 263 -5.73 -1.44 -3.20
N THR A 264 -5.13 -1.21 -2.03
CA THR A 264 -4.74 -2.32 -1.15
C THR A 264 -5.94 -3.07 -0.60
N THR A 265 -7.00 -2.35 -0.23
CA THR A 265 -8.23 -2.96 0.28
C THR A 265 -8.99 -3.68 -0.85
N SER A 266 -9.04 -3.09 -2.05
CA SER A 266 -9.63 -3.73 -3.24
C SER A 266 -8.94 -5.06 -3.58
N ALA A 267 -7.61 -5.08 -3.55
CA ALA A 267 -6.82 -6.29 -3.78
C ALA A 267 -7.10 -7.35 -2.71
N SER A 268 -7.10 -6.97 -1.42
CA SER A 268 -7.37 -7.91 -0.33
C SER A 268 -8.78 -8.50 -0.36
N LEU A 269 -9.80 -7.70 -0.68
CA LEU A 269 -11.17 -8.16 -0.82
C LEU A 269 -11.29 -9.20 -1.96
N SER A 270 -10.68 -8.91 -3.11
CA SER A 270 -10.73 -9.80 -4.27
C SER A 270 -9.96 -11.09 -4.02
N GLU A 271 -8.77 -11.00 -3.44
CA GLU A 271 -7.97 -12.16 -3.05
C GLU A 271 -8.68 -13.02 -2.00
N GLY A 272 -9.35 -12.37 -1.02
CA GLY A 272 -10.12 -13.09 0.01
C GLY A 272 -11.22 -13.96 -0.59
N ILE A 273 -11.98 -13.44 -1.55
CA ILE A 273 -13.01 -14.23 -2.27
C ILE A 273 -12.36 -15.34 -3.10
N TRP A 274 -11.26 -15.03 -3.81
CA TRP A 274 -10.52 -16.02 -4.57
C TRP A 274 -10.02 -17.17 -3.69
N LEU A 275 -9.42 -16.86 -2.54
CA LEU A 275 -8.93 -17.86 -1.59
C LEU A 275 -10.05 -18.76 -1.05
N LEU A 276 -11.24 -18.23 -0.80
CA LEU A 276 -12.40 -19.04 -0.39
C LEU A 276 -12.88 -19.97 -1.52
N ILE A 277 -12.84 -19.52 -2.77
CA ILE A 277 -13.21 -20.35 -3.93
C ILE A 277 -12.22 -21.51 -4.11
N GLU A 278 -10.92 -21.24 -3.98
CA GLU A 278 -9.86 -22.25 -4.14
C GLU A 278 -9.75 -23.21 -2.93
N ASN A 279 -10.31 -22.85 -1.76
CA ASN A 279 -10.25 -23.62 -0.52
C ASN A 279 -11.65 -23.86 0.05
N PRO A 280 -12.47 -24.76 -0.55
CA PRO A 280 -13.87 -24.99 -0.15
C PRO A 280 -14.04 -25.45 1.31
N ASP A 281 -13.07 -26.16 1.88
CA ASP A 281 -13.07 -26.58 3.27
C ASP A 281 -12.97 -25.39 4.25
N GLN A 282 -12.15 -24.38 3.92
CA GLN A 282 -12.03 -23.16 4.69
C GLN A 282 -13.26 -22.24 4.50
N TYR A 283 -13.87 -22.27 3.32
CA TYR A 283 -15.14 -21.59 3.08
C TYR A 283 -16.27 -22.19 3.94
N GLU A 284 -16.42 -23.52 3.97
CA GLU A 284 -17.44 -24.18 4.81
C GLU A 284 -17.20 -23.90 6.30
N LEU A 285 -15.95 -23.95 6.77
CA LEU A 285 -15.59 -23.62 8.15
C LEU A 285 -16.05 -22.20 8.53
N LEU A 286 -15.80 -21.22 7.64
CA LEU A 286 -16.22 -19.83 7.86
C LEU A 286 -17.76 -19.69 7.79
N ARG A 287 -18.41 -20.38 6.84
CA ARG A 287 -19.88 -20.36 6.66
C ARG A 287 -20.64 -20.97 7.83
N GLU A 288 -20.10 -22.05 8.40
CA GLU A 288 -20.71 -22.72 9.55
C GLU A 288 -20.55 -21.95 10.86
N ASN A 289 -19.48 -21.17 10.99
CA ASN A 289 -19.20 -20.37 12.18
C ASN A 289 -18.79 -18.92 11.81
N PRO A 290 -19.71 -18.07 11.35
CA PRO A 290 -19.41 -16.69 10.96
C PRO A 290 -19.29 -15.74 12.17
N SER A 291 -18.63 -16.18 13.24
CA SER A 291 -18.37 -15.35 14.42
C SER A 291 -17.38 -14.23 14.11
N THR A 292 -17.43 -13.15 14.86
CA THR A 292 -16.47 -12.05 14.75
C THR A 292 -15.01 -12.54 14.84
N GLU A 293 -14.76 -13.54 15.68
CA GLU A 293 -13.43 -14.14 15.80
C GLU A 293 -13.02 -14.85 14.50
N MET A 294 -13.90 -15.69 13.94
CA MET A 294 -13.60 -16.43 12.70
C MET A 294 -13.44 -15.50 11.50
N ILE A 295 -14.27 -14.46 11.40
CA ILE A 295 -14.12 -13.41 10.38
C ILE A 295 -12.79 -12.69 10.56
N SER A 296 -12.39 -12.35 11.79
CA SER A 296 -11.08 -11.73 12.04
C SER A 296 -9.93 -12.66 11.63
N ARG A 297 -10.01 -13.94 11.90
CA ARG A 297 -9.01 -14.93 11.46
C ARG A 297 -8.92 -15.03 9.94
N PHE A 298 -10.06 -15.03 9.27
CA PHE A 298 -10.14 -14.97 7.82
C PHE A 298 -9.43 -13.73 7.27
N VAL A 299 -9.73 -12.56 7.80
CA VAL A 299 -9.10 -11.30 7.37
C VAL A 299 -7.57 -11.34 7.57
N GLU A 300 -7.08 -11.80 8.73
CA GLU A 300 -5.63 -11.88 9.00
C GLU A 300 -4.93 -12.87 8.06
N GLU A 301 -5.55 -14.02 7.74
CA GLU A 301 -4.94 -15.00 6.84
C GLU A 301 -4.96 -14.52 5.37
N VAL A 302 -6.04 -13.85 4.95
CA VAL A 302 -6.08 -13.16 3.65
C VAL A 302 -4.95 -12.14 3.56
N LEU A 303 -4.79 -11.28 4.56
CA LEU A 303 -3.72 -10.27 4.59
C LEU A 303 -2.33 -10.89 4.57
N ARG A 304 -2.13 -12.02 5.25
CA ARG A 304 -0.85 -12.74 5.22
C ARG A 304 -0.53 -13.23 3.81
N ILE A 305 -1.47 -13.88 3.15
CA ILE A 305 -1.26 -14.45 1.81
C ILE A 305 -1.21 -13.36 0.76
N SER A 306 -2.21 -12.47 0.70
CA SER A 306 -2.29 -11.45 -0.34
C SER A 306 -1.16 -10.42 -0.26
N SER A 307 -0.81 -10.00 0.97
CA SER A 307 0.21 -8.96 1.20
C SER A 307 0.12 -7.84 0.15
N PRO A 308 -0.97 -7.08 0.08
CA PRO A 308 -1.28 -6.19 -1.05
C PRO A 308 -0.22 -5.11 -1.28
N SER A 309 0.44 -4.64 -0.21
CA SER A 309 1.68 -3.89 -0.29
C SER A 309 2.86 -4.86 -0.17
N SER A 310 3.20 -5.53 -1.27
CA SER A 310 4.17 -6.63 -1.27
C SER A 310 5.59 -6.21 -0.86
N ASN A 311 5.94 -4.93 -1.03
CA ASN A 311 7.28 -4.42 -0.75
C ASN A 311 7.23 -2.98 -0.25
N MET A 312 8.26 -2.60 0.53
CA MET A 312 8.51 -1.19 0.87
C MET A 312 9.99 -0.86 0.75
N PHE A 313 10.26 0.30 0.19
CA PHE A 313 11.62 0.83 0.08
C PHE A 313 12.18 1.30 1.40
N ARG A 314 13.49 1.12 1.57
CA ARG A 314 14.31 1.80 2.57
C ARG A 314 15.65 2.20 1.94
N ARG A 315 16.29 3.18 2.56
CA ARG A 315 17.68 3.54 2.29
C ARG A 315 18.52 3.24 3.51
N ALA A 316 19.69 2.65 3.33
CA ALA A 316 20.63 2.47 4.42
C ALA A 316 21.30 3.81 4.78
N ASP A 317 21.06 4.34 5.98
CA ASP A 317 21.71 5.59 6.43
C ASP A 317 23.15 5.40 6.90
N LYS A 318 23.58 4.15 7.06
CA LYS A 318 24.95 3.70 7.37
C LYS A 318 25.20 2.33 6.75
N GLU A 319 26.45 1.95 6.63
CA GLU A 319 26.82 0.59 6.26
C GLU A 319 26.27 -0.41 7.30
N VAL A 320 25.72 -1.52 6.82
CA VAL A 320 25.14 -2.57 7.67
C VAL A 320 25.40 -3.95 7.08
N VAL A 321 25.68 -4.93 7.93
CA VAL A 321 25.78 -6.33 7.51
C VAL A 321 24.46 -7.05 7.81
N MET A 322 23.93 -7.74 6.80
CA MET A 322 22.71 -8.54 6.85
C MET A 322 22.97 -9.88 6.18
N GLN A 323 22.72 -11.00 6.87
CA GLN A 323 22.97 -12.36 6.36
C GLN A 323 24.38 -12.53 5.73
N GLY A 324 25.41 -11.90 6.33
CA GLY A 324 26.78 -11.92 5.81
C GLY A 324 27.05 -11.00 4.60
N ILE A 325 26.05 -10.32 4.08
CA ILE A 325 26.17 -9.37 2.97
C ILE A 325 26.35 -7.95 3.51
N THR A 326 27.37 -7.25 3.05
CA THR A 326 27.58 -5.83 3.36
C THR A 326 26.70 -4.98 2.47
N VAL A 327 25.75 -4.27 3.09
CA VAL A 327 24.92 -3.25 2.45
C VAL A 327 25.56 -1.89 2.72
N PRO A 328 26.05 -1.19 1.69
CA PRO A 328 26.74 0.08 1.88
C PRO A 328 25.76 1.19 2.28
N LYS A 329 26.30 2.24 2.88
CA LYS A 329 25.54 3.47 3.11
C LYS A 329 24.94 3.98 1.80
N ASP A 330 23.74 4.56 1.89
CA ASP A 330 22.92 5.09 0.79
C ASP A 330 22.39 4.02 -0.19
N ALA A 331 22.65 2.75 0.05
CA ALA A 331 22.03 1.68 -0.73
C ALA A 331 20.50 1.68 -0.56
N ILE A 332 19.81 1.36 -1.65
CA ILE A 332 18.36 1.16 -1.68
C ILE A 332 18.04 -0.30 -1.38
N LEU A 333 17.12 -0.51 -0.45
CA LEU A 333 16.65 -1.85 -0.08
C LEU A 333 15.14 -1.96 -0.30
N PHE A 334 14.70 -3.14 -0.73
CA PHE A 334 13.30 -3.57 -0.73
C PHE A 334 13.05 -4.55 0.41
N ALA A 335 12.28 -4.14 1.41
CA ALA A 335 11.71 -5.05 2.40
C ALA A 335 10.52 -5.78 1.76
N ARG A 336 10.66 -7.09 1.51
CA ARG A 336 9.64 -7.90 0.82
C ARG A 336 8.63 -8.47 1.81
N PHE A 337 7.59 -7.72 2.16
CA PHE A 337 6.55 -8.15 3.10
C PHE A 337 5.82 -9.41 2.64
N ALA A 338 5.51 -9.52 1.34
CA ALA A 338 4.90 -10.72 0.78
C ALA A 338 5.79 -11.98 0.93
N SER A 339 7.12 -11.82 0.88
CA SER A 339 8.05 -12.90 1.14
C SER A 339 8.10 -13.25 2.63
N ALA A 340 8.19 -12.25 3.51
CA ALA A 340 8.22 -12.44 4.95
C ALA A 340 6.95 -13.14 5.48
N ASN A 341 5.79 -12.81 4.94
CA ASN A 341 4.53 -13.45 5.28
C ASN A 341 4.42 -14.91 4.79
N GLN A 342 5.36 -15.37 4.01
CA GLN A 342 5.48 -16.74 3.52
C GLN A 342 6.81 -17.38 3.93
N ASP A 343 7.47 -16.87 4.95
CA ASP A 343 8.68 -17.45 5.49
C ASP A 343 8.35 -18.72 6.30
N GLU A 344 8.89 -19.84 5.90
CA GLU A 344 8.65 -21.15 6.49
C GLU A 344 9.11 -21.25 7.95
N GLU A 345 10.12 -20.45 8.31
CA GLU A 345 10.63 -20.38 9.69
C GLU A 345 9.63 -19.66 10.62
N GLN A 346 8.83 -18.73 10.09
CA GLN A 346 7.81 -18.00 10.84
C GLN A 346 6.42 -18.63 10.72
N PHE A 347 6.04 -19.07 9.51
CA PHE A 347 4.72 -19.60 9.19
C PHE A 347 4.84 -21.03 8.65
N PRO A 348 4.65 -22.07 9.46
CA PRO A 348 4.62 -23.45 8.97
C PRO A 348 3.58 -23.61 7.86
N GLU A 349 3.93 -24.35 6.80
CA GLU A 349 3.10 -24.51 5.58
C GLU A 349 2.60 -23.16 5.04
N PRO A 350 3.50 -22.23 4.67
CA PRO A 350 3.14 -20.82 4.43
C PRO A 350 2.25 -20.61 3.19
N GLU A 351 2.25 -21.57 2.26
CA GLU A 351 1.42 -21.55 1.05
C GLU A 351 -0.02 -21.98 1.33
N SER A 352 -0.27 -22.69 2.44
CA SER A 352 -1.62 -23.15 2.82
C SER A 352 -2.46 -21.99 3.35
N PHE A 353 -3.66 -21.83 2.80
CA PHE A 353 -4.69 -20.96 3.36
C PHE A 353 -5.38 -21.67 4.52
N ASN A 354 -5.15 -21.23 5.75
CA ASN A 354 -5.59 -21.90 6.96
C ASN A 354 -6.10 -20.91 8.02
N LEU A 355 -7.41 -20.85 8.19
CA LEU A 355 -8.06 -19.96 9.16
C LEU A 355 -7.75 -20.32 10.62
N MET A 356 -7.28 -21.54 10.87
CA MET A 356 -6.93 -22.02 12.21
C MET A 356 -5.45 -21.86 12.56
N ARG A 357 -4.68 -21.16 11.73
CA ARG A 357 -3.26 -20.87 11.98
C ARG A 357 -3.06 -20.11 13.30
N ASP A 358 -2.15 -20.56 14.15
CA ASP A 358 -1.95 -20.01 15.50
C ASP A 358 -1.33 -18.62 15.51
N ASN A 359 -0.43 -18.33 14.57
CA ASN A 359 0.41 -17.12 14.54
C ASN A 359 -0.04 -16.08 13.52
N LEU A 360 -1.34 -15.99 13.20
CA LEU A 360 -1.89 -15.00 12.26
C LEU A 360 -1.53 -13.55 12.59
N LYS A 361 -1.40 -13.22 13.88
CA LYS A 361 -1.06 -11.87 14.35
C LYS A 361 0.38 -11.44 14.05
N ASP A 362 1.23 -12.38 13.65
CA ASP A 362 2.62 -12.09 13.31
C ASP A 362 2.77 -11.58 11.88
N GLN A 363 1.72 -11.68 11.05
CA GLN A 363 1.77 -11.19 9.68
C GLN A 363 2.19 -9.72 9.61
N VAL A 364 2.89 -9.35 8.54
CA VAL A 364 3.50 -8.03 8.36
C VAL A 364 2.93 -7.24 7.17
N ALA A 365 1.74 -7.58 6.67
CA ALA A 365 1.12 -6.87 5.54
C ALA A 365 0.89 -5.37 5.83
N PHE A 366 0.69 -5.00 7.09
CA PHE A 366 0.58 -3.61 7.54
C PHE A 366 1.92 -2.98 7.92
N GLY A 367 3.03 -3.66 7.68
CA GLY A 367 4.35 -3.24 8.19
C GLY A 367 4.46 -3.30 9.70
N LYS A 368 5.57 -2.80 10.22
CA LYS A 368 5.84 -2.68 11.67
C LYS A 368 6.56 -1.36 11.99
N GLY A 369 6.69 -1.06 13.28
CA GLY A 369 7.43 0.12 13.77
C GLY A 369 6.72 1.44 13.51
N VAL A 370 7.49 2.51 13.34
CA VAL A 370 6.96 3.89 13.24
C VAL A 370 6.11 4.11 11.99
N HIS A 371 6.30 3.30 10.96
CA HIS A 371 5.55 3.32 9.70
C HIS A 371 4.43 2.27 9.63
N HIS A 372 4.05 1.64 10.76
CA HIS A 372 2.89 0.76 10.79
C HIS A 372 1.67 1.45 10.16
N CYS A 373 0.94 0.72 9.32
CA CYS A 373 -0.17 1.26 8.52
C CYS A 373 -1.17 2.05 9.38
N LEU A 374 -1.45 3.28 8.96
CA LEU A 374 -2.42 4.15 9.62
C LEU A 374 -3.84 3.57 9.53
N GLY A 375 -4.19 3.01 8.36
CA GLY A 375 -5.50 2.44 8.08
C GLY A 375 -5.71 1.00 8.56
N ALA A 376 -4.75 0.41 9.29
CA ALA A 376 -4.81 -1.01 9.65
C ALA A 376 -6.11 -1.43 10.37
N ALA A 377 -6.62 -0.57 11.26
CA ALA A 377 -7.86 -0.84 11.98
C ALA A 377 -9.12 -0.62 11.11
N LEU A 378 -9.05 0.30 10.16
CA LEU A 378 -10.15 0.53 9.19
C LEU A 378 -10.24 -0.60 8.16
N SER A 379 -9.11 -1.15 7.76
CA SER A 379 -9.05 -2.21 6.73
C SER A 379 -9.49 -3.58 7.26
N ARG A 380 -9.37 -3.83 8.58
CA ARG A 380 -9.84 -5.04 9.25
C ARG A 380 -11.36 -5.03 9.46
#